data_60cc800b53c462f1a0e62971c7a35910
#
_entry.id   60cc800b53c462f1a0e62971c7a35910
#
_cell.length_a   1.000
_cell.length_b   1.000
_cell.length_c   1.000
_cell.angle_alpha   90.00
_cell.angle_beta   90.00
_cell.angle_gamma   90.00
#
_symmetry.space_group_name_H-M   'P 1'
#
loop_
_entity.id
_entity.type
_entity.pdbx_description
1 polymer ?
#
loop_
_entity_poly.entity_id
_entity_poly.type
_entity_poly.pdbx_seq_one_letter_code
_entity_poly.pdbx_strand_id
1 'polypeptide(L)'
;MSPSASGAPASQTARALLGLRELLYSGAYPPGQRLSELPLVERLGVSRTPLRLALARLEHEGLIEALPAGGYVVRRFTRADIDDAIELRGVLEGTAARLAAERRPTRRRLGGLRACCDEIAGHVARDERSFDSLVRYTRLNERFHARLVQLAASPVLARAVEGVVALPFAAPSAALVAIQAELPESREILVIAQSQHEALVASIAAGEGSRAEALGREHARLARRNLEVVLRHRELLDRVPDGSAVVHLAAGAEAVRAPAAP
;
A
#
# COMPACT_ATOMS: atom_id res chain seq x y z
N MET A 1 -21.27 -17.65 32.61
CA MET A 1 -20.23 -16.61 32.71
C MET A 1 -19.02 -17.10 31.95
N SER A 2 -18.87 -16.69 30.70
CA SER A 2 -17.72 -17.03 29.87
C SER A 2 -16.69 -15.90 29.98
N PRO A 3 -15.38 -16.16 30.13
CA PRO A 3 -14.37 -15.12 30.22
C PRO A 3 -14.15 -14.49 28.84
N SER A 4 -14.21 -13.17 28.81
CA SER A 4 -13.84 -12.31 27.68
C SER A 4 -12.41 -12.62 27.24
N ALA A 5 -12.23 -12.87 25.96
CA ALA A 5 -10.91 -12.94 25.34
C ALA A 5 -10.20 -11.56 25.44
N SER A 6 -9.37 -11.39 26.46
CA SER A 6 -8.43 -10.29 26.57
C SER A 6 -7.37 -10.48 25.48
N GLY A 7 -7.37 -9.63 24.45
CA GLY A 7 -6.30 -9.58 23.48
C GLY A 7 -4.96 -9.42 24.20
N ALA A 8 -4.00 -10.31 23.93
CA ALA A 8 -2.66 -10.20 24.49
C ALA A 8 -2.07 -8.83 24.11
N PRO A 9 -1.41 -8.11 25.03
CA PRO A 9 -0.82 -6.82 24.74
C PRO A 9 0.21 -6.97 23.60
N ALA A 10 0.10 -6.11 22.57
CA ALA A 10 1.05 -6.10 21.46
C ALA A 10 2.48 -6.06 22.01
N SER A 11 3.37 -6.88 21.47
CA SER A 11 4.77 -6.92 21.92
C SER A 11 5.39 -5.52 21.81
N GLN A 12 6.34 -5.18 22.66
CA GLN A 12 7.07 -3.91 22.62
C GLN A 12 7.66 -3.64 21.22
N THR A 13 8.12 -4.70 20.54
CA THR A 13 8.61 -4.61 19.15
C THR A 13 7.49 -4.27 18.16
N ALA A 14 6.31 -4.87 18.32
CA ALA A 14 5.16 -4.55 17.46
C ALA A 14 4.70 -3.09 17.66
N ARG A 15 4.68 -2.61 18.92
CA ARG A 15 4.38 -1.19 19.22
C ARG A 15 5.41 -0.26 18.59
N ALA A 16 6.71 -0.57 18.73
CA ALA A 16 7.78 0.21 18.12
C ALA A 16 7.65 0.26 16.60
N LEU A 17 7.37 -0.87 15.96
CA LEU A 17 7.22 -0.96 14.51
C LEU A 17 6.04 -0.15 14.00
N LEU A 18 4.88 -0.27 14.65
CA LEU A 18 3.68 0.49 14.27
C LEU A 18 3.90 2.00 14.45
N GLY A 19 4.45 2.41 15.60
CA GLY A 19 4.72 3.82 15.86
C GLY A 19 5.78 4.42 14.92
N LEU A 20 6.84 3.65 14.57
CA LEU A 20 7.82 4.09 13.59
C LEU A 20 7.19 4.29 12.19
N ARG A 21 6.35 3.34 11.76
CA ARG A 21 5.63 3.48 10.48
C ARG A 21 4.74 4.71 10.46
N GLU A 22 3.98 4.96 11.53
CA GLU A 22 3.15 6.14 11.67
C GLU A 22 4.01 7.43 11.57
N LEU A 23 5.16 7.48 12.24
CA LEU A 23 6.07 8.63 12.16
C LEU A 23 6.67 8.84 10.76
N LEU A 24 6.94 7.77 10.02
CA LEU A 24 7.45 7.85 8.65
C LEU A 24 6.35 8.31 7.67
N TYR A 25 5.16 7.71 7.79
CA TYR A 25 4.06 8.02 6.88
C TYR A 25 3.41 9.38 7.14
N SER A 26 3.42 9.86 8.38
CA SER A 26 2.97 11.22 8.72
C SER A 26 3.97 12.32 8.33
N GLY A 27 5.13 11.96 7.79
CA GLY A 27 6.15 12.95 7.42
C GLY A 27 6.89 13.57 8.62
N ALA A 28 6.65 13.08 9.84
CA ALA A 28 7.36 13.54 11.04
C ALA A 28 8.88 13.33 10.94
N TYR A 29 9.30 12.42 10.08
CA TYR A 29 10.69 12.21 9.66
C TYR A 29 10.73 12.22 8.12
N PRO A 30 11.05 13.37 7.51
CA PRO A 30 11.09 13.48 6.05
C PRO A 30 12.20 12.62 5.43
N PRO A 31 12.09 12.27 4.13
CA PRO A 31 13.10 11.53 3.39
C PRO A 31 14.49 12.15 3.50
N GLY A 32 15.48 11.33 3.82
CA GLY A 32 16.87 11.75 4.06
C GLY A 32 17.16 12.21 5.48
N GLN A 33 16.17 12.28 6.36
CA GLN A 33 16.40 12.59 7.76
C GLN A 33 17.00 11.40 8.52
N ARG A 34 18.00 11.69 9.35
CA ARG A 34 18.61 10.70 10.23
C ARG A 34 17.67 10.35 11.38
N LEU A 35 17.52 9.06 11.65
CA LEU A 35 16.77 8.52 12.77
C LEU A 35 17.73 8.30 13.95
N SER A 36 17.49 9.01 15.05
CA SER A 36 18.26 8.88 16.30
C SER A 36 17.49 8.03 17.30
N GLU A 37 18.15 7.03 17.89
CA GLU A 37 17.50 6.06 18.80
C GLU A 37 16.92 6.72 20.07
N LEU A 38 17.63 7.67 20.68
CA LEU A 38 17.21 8.28 21.94
C LEU A 38 15.86 9.02 21.84
N PRO A 39 15.67 9.96 20.90
CA PRO A 39 14.39 10.62 20.72
C PRO A 39 13.25 9.64 20.37
N LEU A 40 13.56 8.57 19.60
CA LEU A 40 12.56 7.58 19.22
C LEU A 40 12.13 6.71 20.42
N VAL A 41 13.06 6.33 21.30
CA VAL A 41 12.77 5.61 22.55
C VAL A 41 11.80 6.42 23.40
N GLU A 42 12.09 7.71 23.61
CA GLU A 42 11.24 8.61 24.39
C GLU A 42 9.86 8.79 23.75
N ARG A 43 9.82 9.08 22.45
CA ARG A 43 8.59 9.37 21.72
C ARG A 43 7.64 8.15 21.63
N LEU A 44 8.21 6.94 21.47
CA LEU A 44 7.43 5.71 21.33
C LEU A 44 7.13 4.99 22.66
N GLY A 45 7.81 5.41 23.76
CA GLY A 45 7.65 4.79 25.06
C GLY A 45 8.07 3.31 25.07
N VAL A 46 9.17 2.98 24.37
CA VAL A 46 9.72 1.61 24.26
C VAL A 46 11.19 1.62 24.69
N SER A 47 11.74 0.45 25.06
CA SER A 47 13.18 0.34 25.34
C SER A 47 14.00 0.22 24.04
N ARG A 48 15.35 0.34 24.15
CA ARG A 48 16.25 0.32 22.97
C ARG A 48 16.20 -0.99 22.19
N THR A 49 16.10 -2.13 22.85
CA THR A 49 16.11 -3.44 22.18
C THR A 49 14.93 -3.62 21.22
N PRO A 50 13.65 -3.45 21.62
CA PRO A 50 12.53 -3.52 20.70
C PRO A 50 12.57 -2.43 19.61
N LEU A 51 13.12 -1.23 19.91
CA LEU A 51 13.31 -0.20 18.91
C LEU A 51 14.29 -0.64 17.82
N ARG A 52 15.45 -1.20 18.19
CA ARG A 52 16.44 -1.69 17.22
C ARG A 52 15.92 -2.82 16.35
N LEU A 53 15.14 -3.75 16.93
CA LEU A 53 14.47 -4.81 16.17
C LEU A 53 13.46 -4.23 15.16
N ALA A 54 12.73 -3.21 15.56
CA ALA A 54 11.78 -2.53 14.67
C ALA A 54 12.51 -1.74 13.56
N LEU A 55 13.61 -1.05 13.86
CA LEU A 55 14.44 -0.36 12.87
C LEU A 55 15.06 -1.35 11.87
N ALA A 56 15.65 -2.45 12.34
CA ALA A 56 16.17 -3.50 11.45
C ALA A 56 15.07 -4.11 10.56
N ARG A 57 13.83 -4.20 11.06
CA ARG A 57 12.69 -4.64 10.26
C ARG A 57 12.33 -3.63 9.17
N LEU A 58 12.29 -2.33 9.49
CA LEU A 58 12.01 -1.28 8.51
C LEU A 58 13.11 -1.15 7.45
N GLU A 59 14.38 -1.38 7.83
CA GLU A 59 15.49 -1.47 6.88
C GLU A 59 15.30 -2.65 5.92
N HIS A 60 14.98 -3.83 6.43
CA HIS A 60 14.68 -5.00 5.61
C HIS A 60 13.48 -4.76 4.66
N GLU A 61 12.50 -3.99 5.09
CA GLU A 61 11.36 -3.55 4.27
C GLU A 61 11.71 -2.41 3.29
N GLY A 62 12.92 -1.88 3.36
CA GLY A 62 13.40 -0.82 2.47
C GLY A 62 12.83 0.56 2.72
N LEU A 63 12.28 0.82 3.92
CA LEU A 63 11.74 2.14 4.32
C LEU A 63 12.81 3.07 4.87
N ILE A 64 13.86 2.52 5.44
CA ILE A 64 15.02 3.22 5.96
C ILE A 64 16.29 2.51 5.49
N GLU A 65 17.42 3.19 5.55
CA GLU A 65 18.74 2.67 5.17
C GLU A 65 19.71 2.79 6.34
N ALA A 66 20.51 1.73 6.56
CA ALA A 66 21.60 1.79 7.53
C ALA A 66 22.73 2.69 7.02
N LEU A 67 23.26 3.54 7.90
CA LEU A 67 24.40 4.40 7.58
C LEU A 67 25.70 3.69 7.90
N PRO A 68 26.77 3.84 7.06
CA PRO A 68 28.08 3.25 7.33
C PRO A 68 28.69 3.68 8.68
N ALA A 69 28.40 4.92 9.11
CA ALA A 69 28.83 5.46 10.41
C ALA A 69 27.89 5.08 11.59
N GLY A 70 26.93 4.16 11.36
CA GLY A 70 25.93 3.72 12.32
C GLY A 70 24.68 4.61 12.36
N GLY A 71 23.57 4.02 12.77
CA GLY A 71 22.23 4.60 12.75
C GLY A 71 21.53 4.40 11.41
N TYR A 72 20.38 5.04 11.26
CA TYR A 72 19.52 4.90 10.08
C TYR A 72 19.14 6.25 9.51
N VAL A 73 18.76 6.26 8.23
CA VAL A 73 18.22 7.42 7.52
C VAL A 73 16.92 7.01 6.83
N VAL A 74 15.94 7.91 6.77
CA VAL A 74 14.70 7.68 6.01
C VAL A 74 15.05 7.62 4.53
N ARG A 75 14.66 6.53 3.86
CA ARG A 75 14.95 6.34 2.44
C ARG A 75 14.24 7.39 1.60
N ARG A 76 14.92 7.85 0.56
CA ARG A 76 14.32 8.68 -0.49
C ARG A 76 13.82 7.78 -1.61
N PHE A 77 12.59 8.00 -2.04
CA PHE A 77 12.03 7.28 -3.19
C PHE A 77 11.93 8.24 -4.36
N THR A 78 12.40 7.81 -5.51
CA THR A 78 12.22 8.50 -6.77
C THR A 78 10.88 8.12 -7.39
N ARG A 79 10.44 8.89 -8.39
CA ARG A 79 9.27 8.51 -9.20
C ARG A 79 9.46 7.14 -9.85
N ALA A 80 10.67 6.82 -10.32
CA ALA A 80 10.98 5.53 -10.90
C ALA A 80 10.80 4.39 -9.88
N ASP A 81 11.29 4.56 -8.64
CA ASP A 81 11.08 3.56 -7.57
C ASP A 81 9.60 3.26 -7.33
N ILE A 82 8.76 4.29 -7.41
CA ILE A 82 7.31 4.15 -7.22
C ILE A 82 6.68 3.40 -8.40
N ASP A 83 7.03 3.79 -9.62
CA ASP A 83 6.52 3.16 -10.84
C ASP A 83 6.95 1.69 -10.89
N ASP A 84 8.19 1.37 -10.51
CA ASP A 84 8.72 0.00 -10.41
C ASP A 84 8.01 -0.82 -9.33
N ALA A 85 7.73 -0.23 -8.16
CA ALA A 85 6.99 -0.90 -7.10
C ALA A 85 5.54 -1.24 -7.53
N ILE A 86 4.86 -0.33 -8.24
CA ILE A 86 3.53 -0.56 -8.79
C ILE A 86 3.56 -1.67 -9.84
N GLU A 87 4.54 -1.63 -10.77
CA GLU A 87 4.69 -2.67 -11.79
C GLU A 87 4.98 -4.05 -11.17
N LEU A 88 5.91 -4.10 -10.20
CA LEU A 88 6.23 -5.34 -9.50
C LEU A 88 5.03 -5.89 -8.72
N ARG A 89 4.24 -5.03 -8.07
CA ARG A 89 2.99 -5.42 -7.46
C ARG A 89 2.05 -6.06 -8.47
N GLY A 90 1.89 -5.44 -9.64
CA GLY A 90 1.06 -5.97 -10.73
C GLY A 90 1.50 -7.35 -11.20
N VAL A 91 2.81 -7.56 -11.34
CA VAL A 91 3.39 -8.87 -11.69
C VAL A 91 3.06 -9.93 -10.64
N LEU A 92 3.24 -9.61 -9.36
CA LEU A 92 3.00 -10.54 -8.26
C LEU A 92 1.51 -10.84 -8.07
N GLU A 93 0.64 -9.83 -8.07
CA GLU A 93 -0.81 -10.01 -7.95
C GLU A 93 -1.41 -10.69 -9.19
N GLY A 94 -0.91 -10.38 -10.38
CA GLY A 94 -1.26 -11.09 -11.60
C GLY A 94 -0.89 -12.57 -11.53
N THR A 95 0.32 -12.88 -11.05
CA THR A 95 0.73 -14.27 -10.80
C THR A 95 -0.16 -14.94 -9.74
N ALA A 96 -0.57 -14.22 -8.69
CA ALA A 96 -1.53 -14.72 -7.70
C ALA A 96 -2.87 -15.07 -8.35
N ALA A 97 -3.39 -14.20 -9.21
CA ALA A 97 -4.65 -14.42 -9.93
C ALA A 97 -4.57 -15.64 -10.85
N ARG A 98 -3.47 -15.79 -11.59
CA ARG A 98 -3.22 -16.97 -12.43
C ARG A 98 -3.20 -18.26 -11.63
N LEU A 99 -2.38 -18.31 -10.56
CA LEU A 99 -2.29 -19.48 -9.70
C LEU A 99 -3.63 -19.80 -9.03
N ALA A 100 -4.39 -18.78 -8.62
CA ALA A 100 -5.73 -18.99 -8.08
C ALA A 100 -6.66 -19.63 -9.11
N ALA A 101 -6.66 -19.17 -10.37
CA ALA A 101 -7.46 -19.73 -11.45
C ALA A 101 -7.06 -21.19 -11.76
N GLU A 102 -5.76 -21.46 -11.92
CA GLU A 102 -5.22 -22.79 -12.24
C GLU A 102 -5.47 -23.82 -11.12
N ARG A 103 -5.38 -23.41 -9.86
CA ARG A 103 -5.57 -24.25 -8.67
C ARG A 103 -7.02 -24.50 -8.29
N ARG A 104 -7.95 -23.84 -8.96
CA ARG A 104 -9.41 -24.04 -8.81
C ARG A 104 -9.84 -24.02 -7.35
N PRO A 105 -9.92 -22.86 -6.68
CA PRO A 105 -10.24 -22.76 -5.27
C PRO A 105 -11.62 -23.31 -4.96
N THR A 106 -11.83 -23.81 -3.75
CA THR A 106 -13.14 -24.29 -3.32
C THR A 106 -14.22 -23.20 -3.46
N ARG A 107 -15.48 -23.60 -3.67
CA ARG A 107 -16.62 -22.66 -3.74
C ARG A 107 -16.65 -21.68 -2.55
N ARG A 108 -16.32 -22.16 -1.34
CA ARG A 108 -16.29 -21.32 -0.14
C ARG A 108 -15.20 -20.24 -0.22
N ARG A 109 -13.98 -20.59 -0.66
CA ARG A 109 -12.86 -19.64 -0.77
C ARG A 109 -13.11 -18.61 -1.87
N LEU A 110 -13.58 -19.04 -3.03
CA LEU A 110 -13.97 -18.16 -4.14
C LEU A 110 -15.16 -17.27 -3.75
N GLY A 111 -16.15 -17.82 -3.03
CA GLY A 111 -17.29 -17.07 -2.49
C GLY A 111 -16.85 -15.93 -1.56
N GLY A 112 -15.80 -16.14 -0.76
CA GLY A 112 -15.24 -15.09 0.07
C GLY A 112 -14.61 -13.92 -0.72
N LEU A 113 -13.96 -14.21 -1.87
CA LEU A 113 -13.45 -13.16 -2.76
C LEU A 113 -14.61 -12.43 -3.46
N ARG A 114 -15.60 -13.18 -3.95
CA ARG A 114 -16.79 -12.62 -4.60
C ARG A 114 -17.56 -11.69 -3.67
N ALA A 115 -17.84 -12.11 -2.44
CA ALA A 115 -18.51 -11.28 -1.46
C ALA A 115 -17.75 -9.95 -1.17
N CYS A 116 -16.43 -10.00 -1.16
CA CYS A 116 -15.61 -8.80 -1.03
C CYS A 116 -15.75 -7.87 -2.23
N CYS A 117 -15.80 -8.44 -3.46
CA CYS A 117 -16.04 -7.70 -4.69
C CYS A 117 -17.41 -7.04 -4.71
N ASP A 118 -18.46 -7.77 -4.27
CA ASP A 118 -19.83 -7.27 -4.19
C ASP A 118 -19.98 -6.14 -3.17
N GLU A 119 -19.26 -6.22 -2.03
CA GLU A 119 -19.21 -5.13 -1.06
C GLU A 119 -18.58 -3.86 -1.64
N ILE A 120 -17.52 -3.99 -2.45
CA ILE A 120 -16.89 -2.85 -3.14
C ILE A 120 -17.87 -2.28 -4.17
N ALA A 121 -18.53 -3.13 -4.98
CA ALA A 121 -19.53 -2.71 -5.96
C ALA A 121 -20.65 -1.89 -5.31
N GLY A 122 -21.22 -2.40 -4.22
CA GLY A 122 -22.27 -1.71 -3.46
C GLY A 122 -21.78 -0.39 -2.83
N HIS A 123 -20.47 -0.28 -2.51
CA HIS A 123 -19.88 0.95 -2.02
C HIS A 123 -19.68 1.97 -3.15
N VAL A 124 -19.12 1.54 -4.27
CA VAL A 124 -18.89 2.39 -5.45
C VAL A 124 -20.20 2.91 -6.05
N ALA A 125 -21.28 2.11 -6.02
CA ALA A 125 -22.59 2.49 -6.55
C ALA A 125 -23.26 3.63 -5.77
N ARG A 126 -22.90 3.88 -4.50
CA ARG A 126 -23.49 4.96 -3.69
C ARG A 126 -23.04 6.34 -4.08
N ASP A 127 -22.00 6.46 -4.87
CA ASP A 127 -21.39 7.74 -5.33
C ASP A 127 -21.10 8.75 -4.21
N GLU A 128 -20.74 8.26 -3.04
CA GLU A 128 -20.47 9.06 -1.85
C GLU A 128 -19.05 9.62 -1.94
N ARG A 129 -18.92 10.95 -2.00
CA ARG A 129 -17.64 11.66 -2.16
C ARG A 129 -17.21 12.27 -0.83
N SER A 130 -16.84 11.43 0.12
CA SER A 130 -16.32 11.88 1.41
C SER A 130 -15.00 11.18 1.71
N PHE A 131 -14.19 11.79 2.55
CA PHE A 131 -12.96 11.17 3.06
C PHE A 131 -13.26 9.81 3.70
N ASP A 132 -14.29 9.72 4.54
CA ASP A 132 -14.67 8.47 5.20
C ASP A 132 -15.09 7.38 4.21
N SER A 133 -15.81 7.78 3.15
CA SER A 133 -16.19 6.87 2.06
C SER A 133 -14.95 6.30 1.38
N LEU A 134 -13.97 7.12 1.05
CA LEU A 134 -12.72 6.67 0.43
C LEU A 134 -11.86 5.82 1.35
N VAL A 135 -11.76 6.16 2.64
CA VAL A 135 -11.09 5.31 3.64
C VAL A 135 -11.76 3.93 3.70
N ARG A 136 -13.09 3.90 3.66
CA ARG A 136 -13.84 2.63 3.61
C ARG A 136 -13.54 1.84 2.34
N TYR A 137 -13.55 2.50 1.18
CA TYR A 137 -13.16 1.88 -0.09
C TYR A 137 -11.75 1.27 0.00
N THR A 138 -10.78 2.03 0.48
CA THR A 138 -9.39 1.56 0.61
C THR A 138 -9.30 0.28 1.43
N ARG A 139 -9.98 0.21 2.58
CA ARG A 139 -10.02 -1.01 3.42
C ARG A 139 -10.68 -2.19 2.72
N LEU A 140 -11.74 -1.97 1.97
CA LEU A 140 -12.42 -3.01 1.18
C LEU A 140 -11.49 -3.52 0.07
N ASN A 141 -10.83 -2.61 -0.62
CA ASN A 141 -9.87 -2.90 -1.68
C ASN A 141 -8.67 -3.70 -1.17
N GLU A 142 -8.05 -3.29 -0.07
CA GLU A 142 -6.96 -4.04 0.60
C GLU A 142 -7.41 -5.46 0.96
N ARG A 143 -8.61 -5.62 1.51
CA ARG A 143 -9.18 -6.92 1.83
C ARG A 143 -9.40 -7.79 0.61
N PHE A 144 -9.83 -7.21 -0.52
CA PHE A 144 -9.96 -7.92 -1.80
C PHE A 144 -8.61 -8.46 -2.27
N HIS A 145 -7.58 -7.62 -2.32
CA HIS A 145 -6.24 -8.01 -2.75
C HIS A 145 -5.60 -9.06 -1.82
N ALA A 146 -5.75 -8.90 -0.51
CA ALA A 146 -5.30 -9.91 0.45
C ALA A 146 -5.97 -11.29 0.21
N ARG A 147 -7.27 -11.31 -0.05
CA ARG A 147 -8.00 -12.55 -0.39
C ARG A 147 -7.57 -13.14 -1.73
N LEU A 148 -7.32 -12.31 -2.74
CA LEU A 148 -6.79 -12.74 -4.02
C LEU A 148 -5.46 -13.49 -3.84
N VAL A 149 -4.51 -12.90 -3.11
CA VAL A 149 -3.20 -13.51 -2.81
C VAL A 149 -3.38 -14.82 -2.01
N GLN A 150 -4.28 -14.85 -1.04
CA GLN A 150 -4.58 -16.06 -0.29
C GLN A 150 -5.16 -17.20 -1.15
N LEU A 151 -5.93 -16.88 -2.20
CA LEU A 151 -6.45 -17.89 -3.12
C LEU A 151 -5.34 -18.59 -3.91
N ALA A 152 -4.25 -17.92 -4.20
CA ALA A 152 -3.07 -18.52 -4.84
C ALA A 152 -2.45 -19.63 -4.01
N ALA A 153 -2.73 -19.72 -2.70
CA ALA A 153 -2.20 -20.73 -1.77
C ALA A 153 -0.66 -20.92 -1.90
N SER A 154 0.07 -19.82 -2.09
CA SER A 154 1.54 -19.78 -2.22
C SER A 154 2.15 -18.92 -1.13
N PRO A 155 2.73 -19.51 -0.07
CA PRO A 155 3.37 -18.74 0.99
C PRO A 155 4.57 -17.90 0.50
N VAL A 156 5.26 -18.36 -0.55
CA VAL A 156 6.39 -17.63 -1.17
C VAL A 156 5.87 -16.37 -1.83
N LEU A 157 4.81 -16.49 -2.63
CA LEU A 157 4.20 -15.35 -3.33
C LEU A 157 3.58 -14.35 -2.32
N ALA A 158 2.91 -14.84 -1.28
CA ALA A 158 2.35 -13.99 -0.23
C ALA A 158 3.43 -13.11 0.42
N ARG A 159 4.58 -13.69 0.80
CA ARG A 159 5.71 -12.91 1.35
C ARG A 159 6.28 -11.89 0.37
N ALA A 160 6.37 -12.23 -0.92
CA ALA A 160 6.84 -11.30 -1.93
C ALA A 160 5.88 -10.11 -2.10
N VAL A 161 4.57 -10.36 -2.13
CA VAL A 161 3.54 -9.29 -2.17
C VAL A 161 3.60 -8.43 -0.91
N GLU A 162 3.69 -9.02 0.28
CA GLU A 162 3.82 -8.28 1.56
C GLU A 162 5.02 -7.33 1.52
N GLY A 163 6.18 -7.78 1.00
CA GLY A 163 7.38 -6.94 0.87
C GLY A 163 7.18 -5.75 -0.05
N VAL A 164 6.48 -5.92 -1.18
CA VAL A 164 6.23 -4.82 -2.12
C VAL A 164 5.16 -3.86 -1.59
N VAL A 165 4.08 -4.37 -1.01
CA VAL A 165 2.98 -3.55 -0.45
C VAL A 165 3.44 -2.72 0.75
N ALA A 166 4.50 -3.15 1.45
CA ALA A 166 5.12 -2.37 2.52
C ALA A 166 5.88 -1.13 2.03
N LEU A 167 6.19 -1.03 0.71
CA LEU A 167 6.82 0.15 0.15
C LEU A 167 5.83 1.32 0.07
N PRO A 168 6.28 2.56 0.30
CA PRO A 168 5.44 3.74 0.12
C PRO A 168 4.84 3.76 -1.30
N PHE A 169 3.57 4.12 -1.42
CA PHE A 169 2.83 4.25 -2.70
C PHE A 169 2.49 2.94 -3.45
N ALA A 170 3.00 1.81 -3.03
CA ALA A 170 2.49 0.51 -3.52
C ALA A 170 1.05 0.24 -3.01
N ALA A 171 0.66 0.91 -1.92
CA ALA A 171 -0.71 0.96 -1.40
C ALA A 171 -1.13 2.43 -1.16
N PRO A 172 -2.44 2.77 -1.25
CA PRO A 172 -2.93 4.13 -1.00
C PRO A 172 -2.60 4.58 0.43
N SER A 173 -1.97 5.76 0.58
CA SER A 173 -1.81 6.40 1.90
C SER A 173 -3.04 7.23 2.26
N ALA A 174 -3.22 7.56 3.55
CA ALA A 174 -4.33 8.42 4.01
C ALA A 174 -4.30 9.79 3.33
N ALA A 175 -3.10 10.34 3.07
CA ALA A 175 -2.92 11.61 2.37
C ALA A 175 -3.40 11.53 0.91
N LEU A 176 -3.02 10.47 0.18
CA LEU A 176 -3.52 10.23 -1.18
C LEU A 176 -5.04 10.09 -1.20
N VAL A 177 -5.60 9.34 -0.25
CA VAL A 177 -7.05 9.16 -0.11
C VAL A 177 -7.78 10.47 0.13
N ALA A 178 -7.23 11.38 0.95
CA ALA A 178 -7.83 12.68 1.23
C ALA A 178 -7.92 13.55 -0.05
N ILE A 179 -6.86 13.58 -0.85
CA ILE A 179 -6.83 14.33 -2.12
C ILE A 179 -7.78 13.72 -3.13
N GLN A 180 -7.79 12.41 -3.25
CA GLN A 180 -8.68 11.67 -4.15
C GLN A 180 -10.16 11.93 -3.87
N ALA A 181 -10.54 12.20 -2.62
CA ALA A 181 -11.91 12.51 -2.25
C ALA A 181 -12.43 13.78 -2.93
N GLU A 182 -11.54 14.74 -3.23
CA GLU A 182 -11.88 16.01 -3.85
C GLU A 182 -11.86 15.97 -5.40
N LEU A 183 -11.30 14.89 -5.99
CA LEU A 183 -11.04 14.82 -7.44
C LEU A 183 -12.12 13.99 -8.17
N PRO A 184 -12.83 14.57 -9.16
CA PRO A 184 -13.79 13.83 -9.99
C PRO A 184 -13.16 12.66 -10.74
N GLU A 185 -11.93 12.79 -11.22
CA GLU A 185 -11.18 11.76 -11.96
C GLU A 185 -10.93 10.51 -11.11
N SER A 186 -10.80 10.68 -9.79
CA SER A 186 -10.65 9.55 -8.87
C SER A 186 -11.88 8.65 -8.89
N ARG A 187 -13.07 9.21 -9.07
CA ARG A 187 -14.32 8.45 -9.19
C ARG A 187 -14.31 7.52 -10.41
N GLU A 188 -13.87 8.02 -11.56
CA GLU A 188 -13.76 7.20 -12.77
C GLU A 188 -12.80 6.03 -12.56
N ILE A 189 -11.68 6.29 -11.88
CA ILE A 189 -10.70 5.25 -11.55
C ILE A 189 -11.32 4.17 -10.66
N LEU A 190 -12.15 4.54 -9.67
CA LEU A 190 -12.83 3.56 -8.79
C LEU A 190 -13.82 2.68 -9.57
N VAL A 191 -14.57 3.27 -10.52
CA VAL A 191 -15.52 2.52 -11.37
C VAL A 191 -14.77 1.52 -12.27
N ILE A 192 -13.66 1.96 -12.88
CA ILE A 192 -12.82 1.09 -13.71
C ILE A 192 -12.20 -0.03 -12.84
N ALA A 193 -11.68 0.32 -11.66
CA ALA A 193 -11.11 -0.64 -10.73
C ALA A 193 -12.11 -1.72 -10.34
N GLN A 194 -13.37 -1.33 -10.05
CA GLN A 194 -14.42 -2.27 -9.70
C GLN A 194 -14.77 -3.21 -10.86
N SER A 195 -14.90 -2.69 -12.08
CA SER A 195 -15.11 -3.52 -13.28
C SER A 195 -13.99 -4.54 -13.49
N GLN A 196 -12.73 -4.15 -13.20
CA GLN A 196 -11.59 -5.07 -13.27
C GLN A 196 -11.61 -6.12 -12.14
N HIS A 197 -12.04 -5.76 -10.91
CA HIS A 197 -12.26 -6.74 -9.84
C HIS A 197 -13.27 -7.81 -10.24
N GLU A 198 -14.39 -7.42 -10.83
CA GLU A 198 -15.43 -8.34 -11.33
C GLU A 198 -14.89 -9.27 -12.40
N ALA A 199 -14.13 -8.71 -13.36
CA ALA A 199 -13.48 -9.49 -14.43
C ALA A 199 -12.44 -10.47 -13.87
N LEU A 200 -11.65 -10.09 -12.85
CA LEU A 200 -10.70 -10.95 -12.14
C LEU A 200 -11.43 -12.12 -11.46
N VAL A 201 -12.50 -11.85 -10.71
CA VAL A 201 -13.30 -12.88 -10.03
C VAL A 201 -13.89 -13.85 -11.05
N ALA A 202 -14.42 -13.34 -12.16
CA ALA A 202 -14.98 -14.15 -13.24
C ALA A 202 -13.92 -15.06 -13.90
N SER A 203 -12.74 -14.52 -14.22
CA SER A 203 -11.63 -15.27 -14.83
C SER A 203 -11.10 -16.36 -13.90
N ILE A 204 -10.97 -16.07 -12.60
CA ILE A 204 -10.57 -17.08 -11.60
C ILE A 204 -11.63 -18.19 -11.50
N ALA A 205 -12.91 -17.83 -11.49
CA ALA A 205 -14.01 -18.78 -11.43
C ALA A 205 -14.05 -19.71 -12.66
N ALA A 206 -13.74 -19.17 -13.84
CA ALA A 206 -13.67 -19.92 -15.11
C ALA A 206 -12.39 -20.77 -15.24
N GLY A 207 -11.36 -20.52 -14.41
CA GLY A 207 -10.05 -21.20 -14.52
C GLY A 207 -9.17 -20.62 -15.63
N GLU A 208 -9.42 -19.39 -16.08
CA GLU A 208 -8.74 -18.69 -17.17
C GLU A 208 -7.44 -18.01 -16.65
N GLY A 209 -6.40 -18.82 -16.36
CA GLY A 209 -5.19 -18.34 -15.69
C GLY A 209 -4.51 -17.17 -16.38
N SER A 210 -4.25 -17.27 -17.68
CA SER A 210 -3.56 -16.22 -18.45
C SER A 210 -4.37 -14.91 -18.49
N ARG A 211 -5.70 -15.00 -18.59
CA ARG A 211 -6.58 -13.84 -18.55
C ARG A 211 -6.58 -13.19 -17.16
N ALA A 212 -6.67 -13.99 -16.11
CA ALA A 212 -6.60 -13.51 -14.73
C ALA A 212 -5.27 -12.78 -14.45
N GLU A 213 -4.13 -13.32 -14.94
CA GLU A 213 -2.82 -12.67 -14.83
C GLU A 213 -2.78 -11.32 -15.53
N ALA A 214 -3.23 -11.25 -16.78
CA ALA A 214 -3.26 -10.02 -17.55
C ALA A 214 -4.12 -8.94 -16.89
N LEU A 215 -5.30 -9.31 -16.38
CA LEU A 215 -6.20 -8.40 -15.64
C LEU A 215 -5.57 -7.92 -14.33
N GLY A 216 -4.88 -8.77 -13.57
CA GLY A 216 -4.20 -8.37 -12.35
C GLY A 216 -3.08 -7.36 -12.61
N ARG A 217 -2.29 -7.56 -13.68
CA ARG A 217 -1.25 -6.59 -14.11
C ARG A 217 -1.86 -5.26 -14.54
N GLU A 218 -2.92 -5.30 -15.34
CA GLU A 218 -3.60 -4.08 -15.81
C GLU A 218 -4.23 -3.31 -14.65
N HIS A 219 -4.82 -4.03 -13.69
CA HIS A 219 -5.42 -3.44 -12.50
C HIS A 219 -4.42 -2.65 -11.65
N ALA A 220 -3.21 -3.16 -11.47
CA ALA A 220 -2.16 -2.45 -10.72
C ALA A 220 -1.79 -1.10 -11.36
N ARG A 221 -1.91 -0.96 -12.68
CA ARG A 221 -1.63 0.30 -13.40
C ARG A 221 -2.60 1.43 -13.06
N LEU A 222 -3.79 1.11 -12.54
CA LEU A 222 -4.70 2.12 -12.01
C LEU A 222 -4.11 2.89 -10.83
N ALA A 223 -3.25 2.26 -10.02
CA ALA A 223 -2.53 2.94 -8.95
C ALA A 223 -1.59 4.02 -9.51
N ARG A 224 -0.90 3.75 -10.64
CA ARG A 224 -0.08 4.75 -11.34
C ARG A 224 -0.94 5.90 -11.86
N ARG A 225 -2.05 5.60 -12.56
CA ARG A 225 -2.98 6.62 -13.06
C ARG A 225 -3.51 7.50 -11.93
N ASN A 226 -3.83 6.89 -10.81
CA ASN A 226 -4.31 7.61 -9.63
C ASN A 226 -3.24 8.53 -9.03
N LEU A 227 -1.99 8.05 -8.92
CA LEU A 227 -0.86 8.87 -8.51
C LEU A 227 -0.64 10.06 -9.46
N GLU A 228 -0.74 9.86 -10.78
CA GLU A 228 -0.62 10.93 -11.78
C GLU A 228 -1.72 11.99 -11.64
N VAL A 229 -2.95 11.59 -11.33
CA VAL A 229 -4.05 12.52 -11.05
C VAL A 229 -3.71 13.37 -9.83
N VAL A 230 -3.29 12.75 -8.73
CA VAL A 230 -2.92 13.47 -7.50
C VAL A 230 -1.75 14.42 -7.73
N LEU A 231 -0.71 14.00 -8.44
CA LEU A 231 0.48 14.83 -8.71
C LEU A 231 0.20 16.03 -9.63
N ARG A 232 -0.86 15.99 -10.44
CA ARG A 232 -1.32 17.17 -11.22
C ARG A 232 -1.99 18.22 -10.34
N HIS A 233 -2.54 17.85 -9.19
CA HIS A 233 -3.24 18.72 -8.24
C HIS A 233 -2.37 19.00 -7.01
N ARG A 234 -1.15 19.48 -7.24
CA ARG A 234 -0.16 19.75 -6.15
C ARG A 234 -0.69 20.72 -5.10
N GLU A 235 -1.56 21.65 -5.50
CA GLU A 235 -2.20 22.61 -4.61
C GLU A 235 -3.06 21.95 -3.50
N LEU A 236 -3.54 20.74 -3.75
CA LEU A 236 -4.28 19.97 -2.75
C LEU A 236 -3.35 19.24 -1.78
N LEU A 237 -2.13 18.91 -2.22
CA LEU A 237 -1.12 18.27 -1.36
C LEU A 237 -0.72 19.16 -0.18
N ASP A 238 -0.65 20.47 -0.40
CA ASP A 238 -0.29 21.45 0.64
C ASP A 238 -1.37 21.63 1.71
N ARG A 239 -2.60 21.18 1.44
CA ARG A 239 -3.74 21.28 2.36
C ARG A 239 -3.86 20.08 3.31
N VAL A 240 -3.17 18.98 3.00
CA VAL A 240 -3.23 17.75 3.80
C VAL A 240 -2.04 17.73 4.77
N PRO A 241 -2.27 17.64 6.09
CA PRO A 241 -1.21 17.66 7.09
C PRO A 241 -0.08 16.64 6.84
N ASP A 242 -0.42 15.48 6.27
CA ASP A 242 0.52 14.41 5.93
C ASP A 242 0.90 14.41 4.43
N GLY A 243 0.45 15.39 3.66
CA GLY A 243 0.75 15.54 2.24
C GLY A 243 2.22 15.80 1.95
N SER A 244 2.98 16.28 2.92
CA SER A 244 4.40 16.58 2.80
C SER A 244 5.25 15.38 2.35
N ALA A 245 4.93 14.15 2.79
CA ALA A 245 5.63 12.94 2.35
C ALA A 245 5.45 12.67 0.85
N VAL A 246 4.26 12.96 0.31
CA VAL A 246 3.95 12.84 -1.13
C VAL A 246 4.61 13.98 -1.91
N VAL A 247 4.61 15.20 -1.36
CA VAL A 247 5.24 16.40 -1.98
C VAL A 247 6.75 16.25 -2.06
N HIS A 248 7.40 15.74 -1.03
CA HIS A 248 8.85 15.51 -1.05
C HIS A 248 9.28 14.46 -2.09
N LEU A 249 8.41 13.52 -2.40
CA LEU A 249 8.63 12.55 -3.48
C LEU A 249 8.48 13.20 -4.87
N ALA A 250 7.50 14.07 -5.04
CA ALA A 250 7.32 14.82 -6.27
C ALA A 250 8.48 15.80 -6.53
N ALA A 251 8.96 16.51 -5.49
CA ALA A 251 10.09 17.42 -5.59
C ALA A 251 11.43 16.71 -5.85
N GLY A 252 11.64 15.52 -5.27
CA GLY A 252 12.83 14.69 -5.55
C GLY A 252 12.91 14.19 -6.99
N ALA A 253 11.77 14.00 -7.65
CA ALA A 253 11.72 13.55 -9.04
C ALA A 253 12.16 14.63 -10.05
N GLU A 254 12.02 15.91 -9.73
CA GLU A 254 12.50 17.04 -10.57
C GLU A 254 13.98 17.31 -10.39
N ALA A 255 14.53 17.07 -9.20
CA ALA A 255 15.97 17.30 -8.93
C ALA A 255 16.90 16.36 -9.71
N VAL A 256 16.40 15.21 -10.18
CA VAL A 256 17.20 14.25 -11.00
C VAL A 256 17.21 14.64 -12.48
N ARG A 257 16.39 15.60 -12.92
CA ARG A 257 16.33 16.04 -14.33
C ARG A 257 17.18 17.27 -14.67
N ALA A 258 17.95 17.82 -13.75
CA ALA A 258 18.92 18.84 -14.10
C ALA A 258 20.07 18.18 -14.90
N PRO A 259 20.26 18.49 -16.19
CA PRO A 259 21.41 17.96 -16.93
C PRO A 259 22.67 18.51 -16.28
N ALA A 260 23.65 17.63 -16.09
CA ALA A 260 25.00 18.06 -15.78
C ALA A 260 25.40 19.09 -16.84
N ALA A 261 25.67 20.30 -16.43
CA ALA A 261 26.24 21.31 -17.30
C ALA A 261 27.61 20.85 -17.84
N PRO A 262 27.94 21.21 -19.10
CA PRO A 262 29.15 20.73 -19.79
C PRO A 262 30.45 21.18 -19.13
#